data_13af65a757331cf3ed07e64596575157
#
_entry.id   13af65a757331cf3ed07e64596575157
#
_cell.length_a   1.000
_cell.length_b   1.000
_cell.length_c   1.000
_cell.angle_alpha   90.00
_cell.angle_beta   90.00
_cell.angle_gamma   90.00
#
_symmetry.space_group_name_H-M   'P 1'
#
loop_
_entity.id
_entity.type
_entity.pdbx_description
1 polymer ?
#
loop_
_entity_poly.entity_id
_entity_poly.type
_entity_poly.pdbx_seq_one_letter_code
_entity_poly.pdbx_strand_id
1 'polypeptide(L)' 'MSEGPQHPNASRRARRIEEAVLEVDGVAGVRVWELPGRVEIGVQVAPSGAPSDVLARVTELASALRDGDEDWDVGLLTEA' A
#
# COMPACT_ATOMS: atom_id res chain seq x y z
N MET A 1 -18.18 -1.90 -22.37
CA MET A 1 -17.92 -1.81 -21.87
C MET A 1 -17.33 -1.49 -21.23
N SER A 2 -17.26 -1.30 -20.74
CA SER A 2 -16.84 -0.97 -20.06
C SER A 2 -16.16 -0.97 -19.54
N GLU A 3 -15.65 -0.80 -19.29
CA GLU A 3 -15.13 -0.82 -18.64
C GLU A 3 -14.70 -0.41 -18.04
N GLY A 4 -14.74 -0.68 -18.05
CA GLY A 4 -14.76 -0.15 -16.79
C GLY A 4 -13.49 0.46 -16.41
N PRO A 5 -13.57 1.44 -15.62
CA PRO A 5 -12.42 2.13 -15.19
C PRO A 5 -11.52 1.22 -14.46
N GLN A 6 -10.33 1.36 -14.72
CA GLN A 6 -9.41 0.53 -14.11
C GLN A 6 -8.87 1.21 -12.92
N HIS A 7 -8.97 0.57 -11.84
CA HIS A 7 -8.33 1.07 -10.66
C HIS A 7 -6.86 0.79 -10.79
N PRO A 8 -6.04 1.69 -10.37
CA PRO A 8 -4.60 1.46 -10.44
C PRO A 8 -4.20 0.24 -9.65
N ASN A 9 -5.00 -0.13 -8.66
CA ASN A 9 -4.66 -1.28 -7.84
C ASN A 9 -5.55 -2.47 -8.11
N ALA A 10 -5.92 -2.65 -9.38
CA ALA A 10 -6.80 -3.76 -9.74
C ALA A 10 -6.05 -5.06 -9.94
N SER A 11 -4.75 -5.04 -10.07
CA SER A 11 -4.00 -6.25 -10.35
C SER A 11 -4.04 -7.20 -9.16
N ARG A 12 -3.78 -8.46 -9.44
CA ARG A 12 -3.75 -9.47 -8.40
C ARG A 12 -2.67 -9.19 -7.38
N ARG A 13 -1.52 -8.73 -7.85
CA ARG A 13 -0.43 -8.40 -6.96
C ARG A 13 -0.78 -7.21 -6.08
N ALA A 14 -1.37 -6.18 -6.65
CA ALA A 14 -1.75 -5.01 -5.87
C ALA A 14 -2.77 -5.37 -4.81
N ARG A 15 -3.70 -6.25 -5.15
CA ARG A 15 -4.70 -6.68 -4.21
C ARG A 15 -4.07 -7.46 -3.06
N ARG A 16 -3.09 -8.29 -3.35
CA ARG A 16 -2.41 -9.04 -2.32
C ARG A 16 -1.66 -8.11 -1.38
N ILE A 17 -1.00 -7.10 -1.94
CA ILE A 17 -0.31 -6.11 -1.13
C ILE A 17 -1.30 -5.39 -0.23
N GLU A 18 -2.42 -4.99 -0.81
CA GLU A 18 -3.45 -4.29 -0.07
C GLU A 18 -3.93 -5.10 1.12
N GLU A 19 -4.24 -6.36 0.88
CA GLU A 19 -4.72 -7.23 1.93
C GLU A 19 -3.71 -7.42 3.03
N ALA A 20 -2.46 -7.59 2.66
CA ALA A 20 -1.41 -7.79 3.64
C ALA A 20 -1.22 -6.54 4.50
N VAL A 21 -1.24 -5.38 3.87
CA VAL A 21 -1.05 -4.13 4.60
C VAL A 21 -2.23 -3.85 5.53
N LEU A 22 -3.42 -4.20 5.09
CA LEU A 22 -4.60 -3.98 5.92
C LEU A 22 -4.58 -4.80 7.20
N GLU A 23 -3.78 -5.84 7.25
CA GLU A 23 -3.67 -6.64 8.45
C GLU A 23 -2.74 -6.03 9.50
N VAL A 24 -2.01 -5.00 9.14
CA VAL A 24 -1.13 -4.35 10.10
C VAL A 24 -1.97 -3.52 11.05
N ASP A 25 -1.72 -3.67 12.35
CA ASP A 25 -2.45 -2.91 13.35
C ASP A 25 -2.26 -1.42 13.13
N GLY A 26 -3.36 -0.70 13.19
CA GLY A 26 -3.31 0.75 13.02
C GLY A 26 -3.54 1.22 11.60
N VAL A 27 -3.67 0.32 10.64
CA VAL A 27 -3.95 0.68 9.26
C VAL A 27 -5.46 0.73 9.07
N ALA A 28 -5.97 1.89 8.66
CA ALA A 28 -7.39 2.04 8.38
C ALA A 28 -7.70 1.90 6.91
N GLY A 29 -6.72 2.14 6.05
CA GLY A 29 -6.93 2.00 4.62
C GLY A 29 -5.59 1.96 3.91
N VAL A 30 -5.62 1.49 2.67
CA VAL A 30 -4.39 1.39 1.90
C VAL A 30 -4.73 1.57 0.42
N ARG A 31 -3.82 2.16 -0.31
CA ARG A 31 -3.88 2.25 -1.75
C ARG A 31 -2.55 1.84 -2.33
N VAL A 32 -2.61 1.13 -3.43
CA VAL A 32 -1.41 0.64 -4.09
C VAL A 32 -1.42 1.12 -5.53
N TRP A 33 -0.32 1.72 -5.96
CA TRP A 33 -0.15 2.14 -7.35
C TRP A 33 1.02 1.38 -7.92
N GLU A 34 0.78 0.68 -9.01
CA GLU A 34 1.84 -0.01 -9.72
C GLU A 34 2.27 0.84 -10.90
N LEU A 35 3.50 1.24 -10.90
CA LEU A 35 4.08 2.05 -11.97
C LEU A 35 5.23 1.27 -12.58
N PRO A 36 5.66 1.63 -13.78
CA PRO A 36 6.80 0.93 -14.37
C PRO A 36 8.01 1.02 -13.46
N GLY A 37 8.48 -0.12 -13.01
CA GLY A 37 9.67 -0.19 -12.18
C GLY A 37 9.49 0.24 -10.75
N ARG A 38 8.25 0.54 -10.33
CA ARG A 38 8.09 0.97 -8.94
C ARG A 38 6.67 0.75 -8.47
N VAL A 39 6.53 0.63 -7.17
CA VAL A 39 5.24 0.45 -6.53
C VAL A 39 5.14 1.48 -5.42
N GLU A 40 4.00 2.16 -5.36
CA GLU A 40 3.76 3.12 -4.30
C GLU A 40 2.62 2.63 -3.44
N ILE A 41 2.82 2.67 -2.15
CA ILE A 41 1.83 2.22 -1.18
C ILE A 41 1.48 3.39 -0.28
N GLY A 42 0.20 3.78 -0.31
CA GLY A 42 -0.29 4.84 0.56
C GLY A 42 -1.07 4.23 1.68
N VAL A 43 -0.79 4.64 2.90
CA VAL A 43 -1.39 4.07 4.10
C VAL A 43 -2.17 5.14 4.83
N GLN A 44 -3.40 4.80 5.17
CA GLN A 44 -4.21 5.65 6.02
C GLN A 44 -4.17 5.07 7.42
N VAL A 45 -3.70 5.84 8.39
CA VAL A 45 -3.52 5.37 9.75
C VAL A 45 -4.77 5.66 10.54
N ALA A 46 -5.20 4.68 11.33
CA ALA A 46 -6.36 4.85 12.18
C ALA A 46 -6.08 5.91 13.25
N PRO A 47 -7.13 6.61 13.71
CA PRO A 47 -6.91 7.67 14.70
C PRO A 47 -6.19 7.21 15.96
N SER A 48 -6.37 5.95 16.32
CA SER A 48 -5.71 5.42 17.50
C SER A 48 -4.29 4.93 17.25
N GLY A 49 -3.86 4.94 15.99
CA GLY A 49 -2.54 4.41 15.66
C GLY A 49 -1.47 5.47 15.71
N ALA A 50 -0.24 5.03 15.89
CA ALA A 50 0.91 5.93 15.85
C ALA A 50 1.48 5.89 14.43
N PRO A 51 1.43 6.99 13.69
CA PRO A 51 1.83 6.95 12.27
C PRO A 51 3.22 6.42 12.03
N SER A 52 4.19 6.81 12.83
CA SER A 52 5.54 6.36 12.57
C SER A 52 5.70 4.87 12.82
N ASP A 53 5.02 4.33 13.83
CA ASP A 53 5.07 2.90 14.08
C ASP A 53 4.40 2.12 12.97
N VAL A 54 3.25 2.61 12.52
CA VAL A 54 2.53 1.94 11.44
C VAL A 54 3.35 1.95 10.17
N LEU A 55 3.93 3.10 9.82
CA LEU A 55 4.77 3.18 8.63
C LEU A 55 5.95 2.24 8.71
N ALA A 56 6.58 2.13 9.87
CA ALA A 56 7.71 1.24 10.03
C ALA A 56 7.31 -0.21 9.77
N ARG A 57 6.16 -0.62 10.29
CA ARG A 57 5.68 -1.98 10.10
C ARG A 57 5.31 -2.24 8.65
N VAL A 58 4.64 -1.28 8.02
CA VAL A 58 4.28 -1.44 6.62
C VAL A 58 5.52 -1.48 5.74
N THR A 59 6.52 -0.68 6.08
CA THR A 59 7.76 -0.69 5.32
C THR A 59 8.46 -2.03 5.43
N GLU A 60 8.47 -2.63 6.61
CA GLU A 60 9.03 -3.96 6.77
C GLU A 60 8.29 -4.99 5.96
N LEU A 61 6.96 -4.90 5.99
CA LEU A 61 6.15 -5.82 5.22
C LEU A 61 6.40 -5.65 3.74
N ALA A 62 6.49 -4.42 3.27
CA ALA A 62 6.76 -4.14 1.87
C ALA A 62 8.10 -4.72 1.45
N SER A 63 9.10 -4.61 2.31
CA SER A 63 10.40 -5.20 2.00
C SER A 63 10.32 -6.68 1.79
N ALA A 64 9.49 -7.34 2.60
CA ALA A 64 9.32 -8.79 2.48
C ALA A 64 8.56 -9.18 1.22
N LEU A 65 7.68 -8.32 0.76
CA LEU A 65 6.87 -8.60 -0.41
C LEU A 65 7.53 -8.16 -1.71
N ARG A 66 8.53 -7.34 -1.61
CA ARG A 66 9.14 -6.76 -2.79
C ARG A 66 9.81 -7.80 -3.65
N ASP A 67 9.60 -7.68 -4.94
CA ASP A 67 10.19 -8.58 -5.91
C ASP A 67 11.24 -7.88 -6.73
N GLY A 68 12.38 -8.51 -6.87
CA GLY A 68 13.39 -8.03 -7.81
C GLY A 68 13.91 -6.65 -7.50
N ASP A 69 14.10 -5.88 -8.54
CA ASP A 69 14.74 -4.58 -8.45
C ASP A 69 13.78 -3.43 -8.39
N GLU A 70 12.50 -3.70 -8.20
CA GLU A 70 11.53 -2.64 -8.14
C GLU A 70 11.75 -1.76 -6.94
N ASP A 71 11.45 -0.48 -7.10
CA ASP A 71 11.45 0.46 -5.99
C ASP A 71 10.07 0.48 -5.37
N TRP A 72 9.99 0.28 -4.09
CA TRP A 72 8.71 0.35 -3.39
C TRP A 72 8.77 1.48 -2.40
N ASP A 73 7.82 2.39 -2.51
CA ASP A 73 7.72 3.54 -1.62
C ASP A 73 6.48 3.41 -0.77
N VAL A 74 6.63 3.67 0.51
CA VAL A 74 5.53 3.64 1.45
C VAL A 74 5.37 5.03 2.03
N GLY A 75 4.16 5.54 2.03
CA GLY A 75 3.91 6.85 2.59
C GLY A 75 2.52 6.94 3.18
N LEU A 76 2.26 8.04 3.85
CA LEU A 76 0.95 8.28 4.44
C LEU A 76 0.00 8.84 3.40
N LEU A 77 -1.24 8.36 3.43
CA LEU A 77 -2.31 8.99 2.69
C LEU A 77 -2.90 10.06 3.57
N THR A 78 -2.88 11.28 3.10
CA THR A 78 -3.49 12.35 3.84
C THR A 78 -4.75 12.75 3.12
N GLU A 79 -5.80 12.94 3.88
CA GLU A 79 -7.02 13.41 3.30
C GLU A 79 -7.04 14.89 3.40
N ALA A 80 -7.32 15.51 2.34
CA ALA A 80 -7.33 16.97 2.33
C ALA A 80 -8.63 17.52 2.83
#